data_badfa34ae7284c51c80d67ce9e2d8534
#
_entry.id   badfa34ae7284c51c80d67ce9e2d8534
#
_cell.length_a   1.000
_cell.length_b   1.000
_cell.length_c   1.000
_cell.angle_alpha   90.00
_cell.angle_beta   90.00
_cell.angle_gamma   90.00
#
_symmetry.space_group_name_H-M   'P 1'
#
loop_
_entity.id
_entity.type
_entity.pdbx_description
1 polymer ?
#
loop_
_entity_poly.entity_id
_entity_poly.type
_entity_poly.pdbx_seq_one_letter_code
_entity_poly.pdbx_strand_id
1 'polypeptide(L)'
;MELRNGNYNEALRVMARATSSPSSQSKIQNVSYYDDSLSPQTRLFKSLKLWSFYTDLEEAIGTLESAKHAFDRILELKIANAQTIINFAQFLEEQHYYEDAFRVYERGVELFTYPVAFELWNVYLSKFVARYGGSKLERARDMFEQALDKCPANLCKPLYLKYGELEEKYGLVRKAMSIYERAAHSVSEKDRYEMFLYYIAKAAANYGLVASRPIYEAAIEILPD
;
A
#
# COMPACT_ATOMS: atom_id res chain seq x y z
N MET A 1 -31.76 6.50 9.70
CA MET A 1 -32.89 7.38 10.00
C MET A 1 -32.37 8.79 10.31
N GLU A 2 -31.45 8.96 11.26
CA GLU A 2 -30.89 10.28 11.62
C GLU A 2 -30.28 11.08 10.47
N LEU A 3 -29.50 10.42 9.60
CA LEU A 3 -28.93 11.09 8.42
C LEU A 3 -30.00 11.62 7.44
N ARG A 4 -31.12 10.92 7.28
CA ARG A 4 -32.22 11.37 6.43
C ARG A 4 -32.95 12.58 6.99
N ASN A 5 -32.90 12.75 8.32
CA ASN A 5 -33.49 13.85 9.05
C ASN A 5 -32.53 15.04 9.26
N GLY A 6 -31.28 14.93 8.77
CA GLY A 6 -30.25 15.96 8.96
C GLY A 6 -29.65 16.03 10.36
N ASN A 7 -29.90 15.03 11.21
CA ASN A 7 -29.39 14.95 12.59
C ASN A 7 -27.98 14.33 12.63
N TYR A 8 -26.99 14.99 12.06
CA TYR A 8 -25.63 14.50 11.89
C TYR A 8 -24.95 14.15 13.21
N ASN A 9 -25.06 14.99 14.22
CA ASN A 9 -24.44 14.75 15.53
C ASN A 9 -25.01 13.50 16.23
N GLU A 10 -26.31 13.25 16.10
CA GLU A 10 -26.92 12.04 16.67
C GLU A 10 -26.52 10.79 15.86
N ALA A 11 -26.35 10.90 14.55
CA ALA A 11 -25.85 9.81 13.73
C ALA A 11 -24.44 9.39 14.17
N LEU A 12 -23.51 10.34 14.40
CA LEU A 12 -22.18 10.07 14.93
C LEU A 12 -22.22 9.45 16.32
N ARG A 13 -23.08 9.95 17.23
CA ARG A 13 -23.24 9.36 18.57
C ARG A 13 -23.76 7.92 18.54
N VAL A 14 -24.68 7.61 17.63
CA VAL A 14 -25.18 6.24 17.44
C VAL A 14 -24.04 5.33 16.99
N MET A 15 -23.23 5.77 16.02
CA MET A 15 -22.09 5.00 15.52
C MET A 15 -21.03 4.81 16.60
N ALA A 16 -20.67 5.85 17.34
CA ALA A 16 -19.72 5.77 18.45
C ALA A 16 -20.16 4.78 19.53
N ARG A 17 -21.47 4.73 19.85
CA ARG A 17 -22.01 3.71 20.78
C ARG A 17 -21.96 2.31 20.21
N ALA A 18 -22.27 2.13 18.92
CA ALA A 18 -22.26 0.82 18.28
C ALA A 18 -20.84 0.24 18.15
N THR A 19 -19.83 1.10 18.01
CA THR A 19 -18.42 0.72 17.89
C THR A 19 -17.65 0.72 19.23
N SER A 20 -18.29 1.16 20.33
CA SER A 20 -17.67 1.15 21.66
C SER A 20 -17.35 -0.26 22.14
N SER A 21 -16.21 -0.41 22.83
CA SER A 21 -15.81 -1.70 23.39
C SER A 21 -16.82 -2.16 24.45
N PRO A 22 -17.24 -3.44 24.44
CA PRO A 22 -18.13 -3.96 25.47
C PRO A 22 -17.46 -3.92 26.84
N SER A 23 -18.23 -3.64 27.89
CA SER A 23 -17.75 -3.51 29.27
C SER A 23 -17.16 -4.81 29.83
N SER A 24 -17.59 -5.95 29.33
CA SER A 24 -16.98 -7.26 29.62
C SER A 24 -15.93 -7.56 28.55
N GLN A 25 -14.69 -7.17 28.79
CA GLN A 25 -13.53 -7.61 28.01
C GLN A 25 -13.22 -9.08 28.29
N SER A 26 -14.17 -9.97 28.15
CA SER A 26 -13.88 -11.38 28.07
C SER A 26 -13.08 -11.64 26.81
N LYS A 27 -12.00 -12.38 26.95
CA LYS A 27 -10.97 -12.79 26.00
C LYS A 27 -11.48 -13.55 24.75
N ILE A 28 -12.57 -13.11 24.15
CA ILE A 28 -13.16 -13.76 22.98
C ILE A 28 -12.40 -13.26 21.76
N GLN A 29 -11.39 -14.01 21.34
CA GLN A 29 -10.57 -13.68 20.18
C GLN A 29 -11.31 -13.81 18.84
N ASN A 30 -12.28 -14.73 18.74
CA ASN A 30 -13.07 -14.96 17.52
C ASN A 30 -14.57 -14.83 17.85
N VAL A 31 -15.13 -13.66 17.56
CA VAL A 31 -16.55 -13.40 17.71
C VAL A 31 -17.24 -13.64 16.37
N SER A 32 -18.15 -14.62 16.32
CA SER A 32 -19.03 -14.80 15.17
C SER A 32 -20.17 -13.78 15.23
N TYR A 33 -20.40 -13.07 14.13
CA TYR A 33 -21.54 -12.17 13.99
C TYR A 33 -22.89 -12.87 14.18
N TYR A 34 -22.96 -14.17 13.86
CA TYR A 34 -24.18 -14.98 13.91
C TYR A 34 -24.40 -15.68 15.25
N ASP A 35 -23.56 -15.43 16.24
CA ASP A 35 -23.70 -16.05 17.56
C ASP A 35 -24.71 -15.27 18.43
N ASP A 36 -25.91 -15.77 18.52
CA ASP A 36 -27.00 -15.13 19.28
C ASP A 36 -26.84 -15.20 20.81
N SER A 37 -25.88 -15.99 21.30
CA SER A 37 -25.54 -16.03 22.72
C SER A 37 -24.79 -14.76 23.18
N LEU A 38 -24.20 -14.02 22.27
CA LEU A 38 -23.44 -12.82 22.53
C LEU A 38 -24.30 -11.55 22.40
N SER A 39 -24.00 -10.54 23.21
CA SER A 39 -24.69 -9.26 23.12
C SER A 39 -24.46 -8.63 21.73
N PRO A 40 -25.45 -7.89 21.18
CA PRO A 40 -25.29 -7.22 19.88
C PRO A 40 -24.03 -6.35 19.81
N GLN A 41 -23.69 -5.65 20.89
CA GLN A 41 -22.49 -4.83 20.95
C GLN A 41 -21.20 -5.65 20.82
N THR A 42 -21.13 -6.82 21.46
CA THR A 42 -19.96 -7.72 21.36
C THR A 42 -19.79 -8.24 19.92
N ARG A 43 -20.88 -8.47 19.21
CA ARG A 43 -20.84 -8.91 17.80
C ARG A 43 -20.46 -7.79 16.83
N LEU A 44 -20.85 -6.56 17.12
CA LEU A 44 -20.72 -5.43 16.20
C LEU A 44 -19.41 -4.66 16.36
N PHE A 45 -18.82 -4.58 17.56
CA PHE A 45 -17.69 -3.68 17.82
C PHE A 45 -16.42 -3.99 17.00
N LYS A 46 -16.28 -5.21 16.45
CA LYS A 46 -15.21 -5.60 15.51
C LYS A 46 -15.67 -5.75 14.05
N SER A 47 -16.85 -5.29 13.70
CA SER A 47 -17.35 -5.37 12.33
C SER A 47 -16.69 -4.32 11.46
N LEU A 48 -15.81 -4.74 10.53
CA LEU A 48 -15.14 -3.82 9.60
C LEU A 48 -16.14 -2.99 8.79
N LYS A 49 -17.27 -3.59 8.36
CA LYS A 49 -18.32 -2.86 7.62
C LYS A 49 -18.91 -1.70 8.42
N LEU A 50 -19.11 -1.91 9.71
CA LEU A 50 -19.63 -0.87 10.59
C LEU A 50 -18.60 0.23 10.81
N TRP A 51 -17.35 -0.14 11.01
CA TRP A 51 -16.26 0.81 11.16
C TRP A 51 -15.98 1.60 9.88
N SER A 52 -16.00 0.97 8.69
CA SER A 52 -15.87 1.69 7.42
C SER A 52 -16.96 2.73 7.25
N PHE A 53 -18.21 2.37 7.54
CA PHE A 53 -19.31 3.32 7.51
C PHE A 53 -19.15 4.45 8.54
N TYR A 54 -18.61 4.15 9.72
CA TYR A 54 -18.33 5.15 10.75
C TYR A 54 -17.22 6.12 10.32
N THR A 55 -16.12 5.61 9.73
CA THR A 55 -15.05 6.46 9.18
C THR A 55 -15.57 7.35 8.05
N ASP A 56 -16.36 6.81 7.11
CA ASP A 56 -16.98 7.59 6.03
C ASP A 56 -17.84 8.75 6.57
N LEU A 57 -18.57 8.51 7.67
CA LEU A 57 -19.33 9.56 8.34
C LEU A 57 -18.44 10.60 9.02
N GLU A 58 -17.40 10.17 9.73
CA GLU A 58 -16.45 11.08 10.38
C GLU A 58 -15.70 11.94 9.35
N GLU A 59 -15.37 11.39 8.18
CA GLU A 59 -14.77 12.14 7.07
C GLU A 59 -15.73 13.19 6.51
N ALA A 60 -17.02 12.84 6.37
CA ALA A 60 -18.01 13.71 5.75
C ALA A 60 -18.50 14.84 6.66
N ILE A 61 -18.67 14.57 7.95
CA ILE A 61 -19.36 15.47 8.89
C ILE A 61 -18.66 15.68 10.23
N GLY A 62 -17.62 14.89 10.52
CA GLY A 62 -16.83 14.96 11.75
C GLY A 62 -15.72 16.00 11.69
N THR A 63 -14.75 15.83 12.58
CA THR A 63 -13.53 16.64 12.61
C THR A 63 -12.33 15.79 12.19
N LEU A 64 -11.24 16.43 11.75
CA LEU A 64 -10.00 15.74 11.42
C LEU A 64 -9.52 14.82 12.57
N GLU A 65 -9.60 15.29 13.80
CA GLU A 65 -9.14 14.52 14.98
C GLU A 65 -10.08 13.34 15.28
N SER A 66 -11.39 13.49 15.11
CA SER A 66 -12.34 12.39 15.32
C SER A 66 -12.19 11.31 14.25
N ALA A 67 -11.98 11.70 12.98
CA ALA A 67 -11.72 10.77 11.89
C ALA A 67 -10.40 10.01 12.10
N LYS A 68 -9.31 10.71 12.43
CA LYS A 68 -8.02 10.07 12.80
C LYS A 68 -8.21 9.06 13.93
N HIS A 69 -8.90 9.45 15.00
CA HIS A 69 -9.17 8.55 16.12
C HIS A 69 -9.95 7.30 15.71
N ALA A 70 -10.95 7.45 14.84
CA ALA A 70 -11.72 6.30 14.33
C ALA A 70 -10.85 5.34 13.51
N PHE A 71 -9.99 5.85 12.63
CA PHE A 71 -9.04 5.04 11.87
C PHE A 71 -7.99 4.36 12.76
N ASP A 72 -7.38 5.08 13.70
CA ASP A 72 -6.41 4.51 14.63
C ASP A 72 -7.06 3.40 15.47
N ARG A 73 -8.33 3.56 15.84
CA ARG A 73 -9.06 2.52 16.56
C ARG A 73 -9.26 1.25 15.74
N ILE A 74 -9.50 1.35 14.43
CA ILE A 74 -9.57 0.19 13.52
C ILE A 74 -8.23 -0.55 13.50
N LEU A 75 -7.11 0.17 13.47
CA LEU A 75 -5.76 -0.40 13.49
C LEU A 75 -5.46 -1.11 14.83
N GLU A 76 -5.81 -0.49 15.96
CA GLU A 76 -5.67 -1.08 17.31
C GLU A 76 -6.46 -2.37 17.46
N LEU A 77 -7.70 -2.41 16.94
CA LEU A 77 -8.56 -3.59 16.96
C LEU A 77 -8.09 -4.70 16.01
N LYS A 78 -7.09 -4.42 15.16
CA LYS A 78 -6.53 -5.35 14.14
C LYS A 78 -7.61 -5.88 13.17
N ILE A 79 -8.56 -5.04 12.81
CA ILE A 79 -9.64 -5.35 11.86
C ILE A 79 -9.44 -4.66 10.51
N ALA A 80 -8.40 -3.81 10.38
CA ALA A 80 -8.06 -3.13 9.15
C ALA A 80 -7.78 -4.11 8.01
N ASN A 81 -8.15 -3.73 6.79
CA ASN A 81 -7.67 -4.33 5.55
C ASN A 81 -6.79 -3.34 4.78
N ALA A 82 -6.20 -3.76 3.66
CA ALA A 82 -5.35 -2.88 2.84
C ALA A 82 -6.10 -1.62 2.38
N GLN A 83 -7.37 -1.76 2.01
CA GLN A 83 -8.21 -0.63 1.59
C GLN A 83 -8.42 0.39 2.70
N THR A 84 -8.55 -0.05 3.96
CA THR A 84 -8.66 0.85 5.12
C THR A 84 -7.40 1.72 5.26
N ILE A 85 -6.22 1.13 5.06
CA ILE A 85 -4.94 1.87 5.10
C ILE A 85 -4.90 2.92 3.99
N ILE A 86 -5.28 2.52 2.76
CA ILE A 86 -5.30 3.42 1.60
C ILE A 86 -6.28 4.58 1.82
N ASN A 87 -7.48 4.31 2.31
CA ASN A 87 -8.50 5.32 2.59
C ASN A 87 -8.00 6.30 3.67
N PHE A 88 -7.44 5.78 4.76
CA PHE A 88 -6.91 6.63 5.83
C PHE A 88 -5.77 7.54 5.34
N ALA A 89 -4.83 6.98 4.59
CA ALA A 89 -3.74 7.77 4.03
C ALA A 89 -4.25 8.80 3.01
N GLN A 90 -5.22 8.44 2.17
CA GLN A 90 -5.84 9.36 1.23
C GLN A 90 -6.57 10.52 1.95
N PHE A 91 -7.34 10.22 2.99
CA PHE A 91 -7.98 11.24 3.83
C PHE A 91 -6.95 12.24 4.39
N LEU A 92 -5.81 11.75 4.90
CA LEU A 92 -4.73 12.61 5.39
C LEU A 92 -4.08 13.45 4.28
N GLU A 93 -3.89 12.87 3.08
CA GLU A 93 -3.39 13.61 1.91
C GLU A 93 -4.33 14.75 1.49
N GLU A 94 -5.63 14.52 1.49
CA GLU A 94 -6.66 15.53 1.17
C GLU A 94 -6.64 16.69 2.17
N GLN A 95 -6.32 16.41 3.42
CA GLN A 95 -6.12 17.40 4.48
C GLN A 95 -4.70 18.01 4.48
N HIS A 96 -3.84 17.65 3.49
CA HIS A 96 -2.44 18.09 3.36
C HIS A 96 -1.47 17.58 4.43
N TYR A 97 -1.83 16.55 5.19
CA TYR A 97 -0.97 15.88 6.18
C TYR A 97 -0.15 14.74 5.55
N TYR A 98 0.70 15.07 4.58
CA TYR A 98 1.43 14.09 3.76
C TYR A 98 2.37 13.18 4.54
N GLU A 99 3.11 13.73 5.51
CA GLU A 99 4.04 12.89 6.31
C GLU A 99 3.27 11.90 7.21
N ASP A 100 2.12 12.30 7.74
CA ASP A 100 1.27 11.40 8.51
C ASP A 100 0.65 10.32 7.61
N ALA A 101 0.25 10.67 6.38
CA ALA A 101 -0.22 9.71 5.40
C ALA A 101 0.86 8.65 5.08
N PHE A 102 2.11 9.08 4.90
CA PHE A 102 3.22 8.14 4.67
C PHE A 102 3.50 7.25 5.86
N ARG A 103 3.39 7.75 7.11
CA ARG A 103 3.47 6.91 8.32
C ARG A 103 2.37 5.86 8.37
N VAL A 104 1.16 6.20 7.89
CA VAL A 104 0.05 5.23 7.81
C VAL A 104 0.36 4.14 6.81
N TYR A 105 0.93 4.47 5.63
CA TYR A 105 1.40 3.47 4.68
C TYR A 105 2.51 2.59 5.26
N GLU A 106 3.51 3.16 5.96
CA GLU A 106 4.59 2.42 6.63
C GLU A 106 4.02 1.40 7.63
N ARG A 107 3.09 1.83 8.49
CA ARG A 107 2.37 0.90 9.39
C ARG A 107 1.61 -0.18 8.63
N GLY A 108 0.99 0.17 7.50
CA GLY A 108 0.26 -0.77 6.66
C GLY A 108 1.16 -1.86 6.08
N VAL A 109 2.30 -1.51 5.50
CA VAL A 109 3.23 -2.50 4.90
C VAL A 109 3.95 -3.36 5.95
N GLU A 110 4.01 -2.92 7.21
CA GLU A 110 4.48 -3.74 8.33
C GLU A 110 3.42 -4.74 8.80
N LEU A 111 2.13 -4.36 8.73
CA LEU A 111 1.02 -5.21 9.20
C LEU A 111 0.65 -6.31 8.19
N PHE A 112 0.79 -6.04 6.90
CA PHE A 112 0.39 -6.96 5.85
C PHE A 112 1.58 -7.61 5.16
N THR A 113 1.42 -8.88 4.81
CA THR A 113 2.40 -9.64 4.02
C THR A 113 1.98 -9.72 2.56
N TYR A 114 2.92 -10.09 1.68
CA TYR A 114 2.58 -10.42 0.30
C TYR A 114 1.58 -11.60 0.23
N PRO A 115 0.61 -11.60 -0.69
CA PRO A 115 0.46 -10.67 -1.81
C PRO A 115 -0.25 -9.33 -1.47
N VAL A 116 -0.93 -9.21 -0.33
CA VAL A 116 -1.72 -8.01 0.04
C VAL A 116 -0.85 -6.76 0.16
N ALA A 117 0.35 -6.89 0.71
CA ALA A 117 1.31 -5.77 0.83
C ALA A 117 1.73 -5.18 -0.53
N PHE A 118 1.60 -5.92 -1.64
CA PHE A 118 1.94 -5.43 -2.97
C PHE A 118 1.11 -4.19 -3.37
N GLU A 119 -0.18 -4.23 -3.10
CA GLU A 119 -1.09 -3.13 -3.42
C GLU A 119 -0.74 -1.88 -2.62
N LEU A 120 -0.45 -2.06 -1.32
CA LEU A 120 0.00 -0.97 -0.45
C LEU A 120 1.33 -0.36 -0.92
N TRP A 121 2.34 -1.20 -1.20
CA TRP A 121 3.61 -0.73 -1.73
C TRP A 121 3.45 0.02 -3.06
N ASN A 122 2.62 -0.50 -3.95
CA ASN A 122 2.40 0.10 -5.26
C ASN A 122 1.79 1.52 -5.16
N VAL A 123 0.81 1.70 -4.27
CA VAL A 123 0.19 3.01 -4.00
C VAL A 123 1.17 3.92 -3.27
N TYR A 124 1.79 3.44 -2.19
CA TYR A 124 2.71 4.21 -1.37
C TYR A 124 3.88 4.76 -2.17
N LEU A 125 4.60 3.91 -2.92
CA LEU A 125 5.73 4.32 -3.76
C LEU A 125 5.29 5.34 -4.83
N SER A 126 4.15 5.12 -5.49
CA SER A 126 3.64 6.04 -6.51
C SER A 126 3.34 7.43 -5.92
N LYS A 127 2.67 7.48 -4.78
CA LYS A 127 2.34 8.72 -4.07
C LYS A 127 3.59 9.44 -3.57
N PHE A 128 4.55 8.70 -2.99
CA PHE A 128 5.81 9.26 -2.51
C PHE A 128 6.64 9.87 -3.65
N VAL A 129 6.80 9.14 -4.76
CA VAL A 129 7.54 9.63 -5.94
C VAL A 129 6.82 10.84 -6.58
N ALA A 130 5.49 10.81 -6.68
CA ALA A 130 4.72 11.94 -7.19
C ALA A 130 4.90 13.20 -6.33
N ARG A 131 4.98 13.05 -4.99
CA ARG A 131 5.11 14.17 -4.05
C ARG A 131 6.52 14.74 -3.99
N TYR A 132 7.53 13.88 -3.87
CA TYR A 132 8.90 14.30 -3.58
C TYR A 132 9.84 14.20 -4.78
N GLY A 133 9.55 13.36 -5.76
CA GLY A 133 10.42 13.13 -6.92
C GLY A 133 11.85 12.86 -6.49
N GLY A 134 12.79 13.66 -7.03
CA GLY A 134 14.21 13.56 -6.69
C GLY A 134 14.63 14.19 -5.38
N SER A 135 13.78 14.97 -4.71
CA SER A 135 14.17 15.71 -3.49
C SER A 135 14.46 14.79 -2.29
N LYS A 136 13.83 13.61 -2.23
CA LYS A 136 14.06 12.57 -1.20
C LYS A 136 14.45 11.24 -1.85
N LEU A 137 15.37 11.29 -2.82
CA LEU A 137 15.74 10.13 -3.65
C LEU A 137 16.27 8.95 -2.82
N GLU A 138 17.11 9.19 -1.82
CA GLU A 138 17.65 8.10 -0.98
C GLU A 138 16.55 7.37 -0.20
N ARG A 139 15.60 8.12 0.38
CA ARG A 139 14.45 7.48 1.05
C ARG A 139 13.59 6.67 0.07
N ALA A 140 13.38 7.18 -1.14
CA ALA A 140 12.68 6.43 -2.18
C ALA A 140 13.42 5.13 -2.54
N ARG A 141 14.76 5.17 -2.67
CA ARG A 141 15.60 3.99 -2.88
C ARG A 141 15.41 2.94 -1.79
N ASP A 142 15.52 3.34 -0.53
CA ASP A 142 15.34 2.45 0.62
C ASP A 142 13.96 1.81 0.62
N MET A 143 12.92 2.57 0.28
CA MET A 143 11.55 2.05 0.18
C MET A 143 11.40 1.01 -0.94
N PHE A 144 11.99 1.25 -2.13
CA PHE A 144 11.96 0.28 -3.21
C PHE A 144 12.72 -1.00 -2.85
N GLU A 145 13.88 -0.89 -2.21
CA GLU A 145 14.64 -2.07 -1.75
C GLU A 145 13.84 -2.87 -0.70
N GLN A 146 13.21 -2.21 0.27
CA GLN A 146 12.34 -2.87 1.26
C GLN A 146 11.14 -3.55 0.60
N ALA A 147 10.53 -2.91 -0.40
CA ALA A 147 9.42 -3.50 -1.13
C ALA A 147 9.85 -4.74 -1.93
N LEU A 148 11.05 -4.72 -2.51
CA LEU A 148 11.58 -5.82 -3.32
C LEU A 148 12.13 -6.99 -2.48
N ASP A 149 12.62 -6.75 -1.26
CA ASP A 149 13.25 -7.75 -0.40
C ASP A 149 12.36 -9.00 -0.17
N LYS A 150 11.06 -8.78 0.03
CA LYS A 150 10.09 -9.85 0.31
C LYS A 150 9.11 -10.10 -0.84
N CYS A 151 9.29 -9.42 -1.97
CA CYS A 151 8.34 -9.48 -3.08
C CYS A 151 8.46 -10.80 -3.85
N PRO A 152 7.36 -11.55 -4.05
CA PRO A 152 7.36 -12.72 -4.90
C PRO A 152 7.73 -12.38 -6.36
N ALA A 153 8.43 -13.29 -7.04
CA ALA A 153 8.92 -13.11 -8.42
C ALA A 153 7.80 -12.76 -9.43
N ASN A 154 6.59 -13.25 -9.21
CA ASN A 154 5.42 -12.97 -10.06
C ASN A 154 4.82 -11.58 -9.89
N LEU A 155 5.20 -10.83 -8.84
CA LEU A 155 4.67 -9.50 -8.53
C LEU A 155 5.74 -8.41 -8.60
N CYS A 156 7.03 -8.74 -8.63
CA CYS A 156 8.10 -7.76 -8.50
C CYS A 156 8.35 -6.91 -9.76
N LYS A 157 7.95 -7.37 -10.96
CA LYS A 157 8.18 -6.67 -12.23
C LYS A 157 7.73 -5.19 -12.21
N PRO A 158 6.50 -4.82 -11.82
CA PRO A 158 6.08 -3.42 -11.80
C PRO A 158 6.90 -2.56 -10.82
N LEU A 159 7.36 -3.14 -9.70
CA LEU A 159 8.19 -2.43 -8.74
C LEU A 159 9.59 -2.13 -9.31
N TYR A 160 10.21 -3.10 -9.98
CA TYR A 160 11.49 -2.90 -10.67
C TYR A 160 11.40 -1.84 -11.76
N LEU A 161 10.35 -1.87 -12.58
CA LEU A 161 10.15 -0.88 -13.64
C LEU A 161 10.03 0.53 -13.07
N LYS A 162 9.19 0.73 -12.05
CA LYS A 162 9.05 2.02 -11.36
C LYS A 162 10.37 2.49 -10.72
N TYR A 163 11.13 1.55 -10.13
CA TYR A 163 12.42 1.88 -9.52
C TYR A 163 13.45 2.32 -10.58
N GLY A 164 13.54 1.60 -11.69
CA GLY A 164 14.40 1.99 -12.79
C GLY A 164 14.02 3.35 -13.38
N GLU A 165 12.72 3.61 -13.59
CA GLU A 165 12.20 4.90 -14.05
C GLU A 165 12.53 6.05 -13.08
N LEU A 166 12.46 5.80 -11.78
CA LEU A 166 12.87 6.78 -10.77
C LEU A 166 14.33 7.15 -10.93
N GLU A 167 15.22 6.16 -11.13
CA GLU A 167 16.65 6.39 -11.31
C GLU A 167 16.98 7.06 -12.67
N GLU A 168 16.26 6.72 -13.73
CA GLU A 168 16.42 7.40 -15.02
C GLU A 168 16.03 8.89 -14.91
N LYS A 169 14.97 9.19 -14.17
CA LYS A 169 14.43 10.55 -14.09
C LYS A 169 15.15 11.44 -13.09
N TYR A 170 15.55 10.92 -11.96
CA TYR A 170 16.06 11.70 -10.83
C TYR A 170 17.43 11.25 -10.33
N GLY A 171 17.89 10.06 -10.70
CA GLY A 171 19.12 9.46 -10.22
C GLY A 171 20.19 9.30 -11.28
N LEU A 172 20.77 8.11 -11.35
CA LEU A 172 21.86 7.76 -12.25
C LEU A 172 21.43 6.68 -13.23
N VAL A 173 21.60 6.93 -14.53
CA VAL A 173 21.32 5.95 -15.59
C VAL A 173 22.04 4.62 -15.35
N ARG A 174 23.29 4.65 -14.87
CA ARG A 174 24.04 3.43 -14.51
C ARG A 174 23.32 2.60 -13.45
N LYS A 175 22.72 3.25 -12.44
CA LYS A 175 21.97 2.57 -11.40
C LYS A 175 20.65 2.02 -11.94
N ALA A 176 19.98 2.76 -12.82
CA ALA A 176 18.79 2.25 -13.51
C ALA A 176 19.09 0.98 -14.29
N MET A 177 20.21 0.93 -15.05
CA MET A 177 20.62 -0.27 -15.78
C MET A 177 20.90 -1.46 -14.84
N SER A 178 21.58 -1.24 -13.73
CA SER A 178 21.79 -2.28 -12.70
C SER A 178 20.48 -2.81 -12.11
N ILE A 179 19.47 -1.95 -11.94
CA ILE A 179 18.14 -2.35 -11.48
C ILE A 179 17.43 -3.21 -12.54
N TYR A 180 17.48 -2.82 -13.83
CA TYR A 180 16.90 -3.62 -14.90
C TYR A 180 17.58 -4.96 -15.09
N GLU A 181 18.91 -5.03 -14.94
CA GLU A 181 19.68 -6.28 -14.93
C GLU A 181 19.18 -7.20 -13.78
N ARG A 182 19.13 -6.68 -12.56
CA ARG A 182 18.62 -7.43 -11.41
C ARG A 182 17.17 -7.89 -11.62
N ALA A 183 16.34 -7.05 -12.23
CA ALA A 183 14.96 -7.39 -12.56
C ALA A 183 14.88 -8.58 -13.53
N ALA A 184 15.67 -8.58 -14.61
CA ALA A 184 15.69 -9.65 -15.60
C ALA A 184 16.02 -11.03 -14.99
N HIS A 185 16.80 -11.05 -13.90
CA HIS A 185 17.13 -12.29 -13.17
C HIS A 185 16.11 -12.64 -12.07
N SER A 186 15.40 -11.66 -11.53
CA SER A 186 14.54 -11.86 -10.35
C SER A 186 13.05 -12.08 -10.67
N VAL A 187 12.58 -11.66 -11.84
CA VAL A 187 11.17 -11.82 -12.25
C VAL A 187 10.82 -13.27 -12.57
N SER A 188 9.52 -13.57 -12.63
CA SER A 188 9.02 -14.88 -13.02
C SER A 188 9.48 -15.26 -14.44
N GLU A 189 9.57 -16.57 -14.74
CA GLU A 189 9.96 -17.04 -16.07
C GLU A 189 9.07 -16.48 -17.19
N LYS A 190 7.78 -16.30 -16.91
CA LYS A 190 6.83 -15.72 -17.86
C LYS A 190 7.14 -14.27 -18.24
N ASP A 191 7.67 -13.50 -17.29
CA ASP A 191 7.96 -12.08 -17.47
C ASP A 191 9.40 -11.81 -17.90
N ARG A 192 10.26 -12.83 -17.81
CA ARG A 192 11.71 -12.70 -18.02
C ARG A 192 12.06 -12.24 -19.43
N TYR A 193 11.44 -12.82 -20.44
CA TYR A 193 11.64 -12.43 -21.83
C TYR A 193 11.33 -10.94 -22.05
N GLU A 194 10.17 -10.50 -21.58
CA GLU A 194 9.75 -9.09 -21.72
C GLU A 194 10.67 -8.15 -20.94
N MET A 195 11.15 -8.59 -19.76
CA MET A 195 12.08 -7.79 -18.97
C MET A 195 13.45 -7.64 -19.65
N PHE A 196 13.98 -8.70 -20.28
CA PHE A 196 15.19 -8.60 -21.06
C PHE A 196 15.04 -7.67 -22.25
N LEU A 197 13.94 -7.75 -23.01
CA LEU A 197 13.66 -6.82 -24.11
C LEU A 197 13.63 -5.37 -23.63
N TYR A 198 12.98 -5.12 -22.49
CA TYR A 198 12.93 -3.79 -21.89
C TYR A 198 14.33 -3.29 -21.51
N TYR A 199 15.12 -4.14 -20.84
CA TYR A 199 16.49 -3.80 -20.46
C TYR A 199 17.38 -3.51 -21.68
N ILE A 200 17.32 -4.35 -22.72
CA ILE A 200 18.06 -4.14 -23.98
C ILE A 200 17.68 -2.80 -24.62
N ALA A 201 16.38 -2.50 -24.72
CA ALA A 201 15.91 -1.24 -25.29
C ALA A 201 16.44 -0.03 -24.53
N LYS A 202 16.42 -0.08 -23.19
CA LYS A 202 16.94 0.97 -22.31
C LYS A 202 18.46 1.11 -22.40
N ALA A 203 19.20 0.01 -22.45
CA ALA A 203 20.65 0.02 -22.62
C ALA A 203 21.05 0.59 -23.98
N ALA A 204 20.37 0.19 -25.06
CA ALA A 204 20.61 0.72 -26.40
C ALA A 204 20.32 2.23 -26.49
N ALA A 205 19.26 2.70 -25.86
CA ALA A 205 18.89 4.12 -25.84
C ALA A 205 19.90 4.99 -25.06
N ASN A 206 20.46 4.48 -23.95
CA ASN A 206 21.33 5.25 -23.08
C ASN A 206 22.82 5.12 -23.41
N TYR A 207 23.27 3.95 -23.91
CA TYR A 207 24.69 3.66 -24.14
C TYR A 207 25.02 3.25 -25.58
N GLY A 208 24.00 3.16 -26.44
CA GLY A 208 24.15 2.75 -27.84
C GLY A 208 24.07 1.23 -28.03
N LEU A 209 23.90 0.81 -29.29
CA LEU A 209 23.68 -0.60 -29.68
C LEU A 209 24.81 -1.55 -29.26
N VAL A 210 26.05 -1.08 -29.24
CA VAL A 210 27.20 -1.91 -28.84
C VAL A 210 27.07 -2.37 -27.36
N ALA A 211 26.56 -1.53 -26.50
CA ALA A 211 26.37 -1.85 -25.08
C ALA A 211 25.26 -2.88 -24.81
N SER A 212 24.34 -3.08 -25.77
CA SER A 212 23.29 -4.08 -25.63
C SER A 212 23.74 -5.51 -25.96
N ARG A 213 24.89 -5.68 -26.64
CA ARG A 213 25.38 -7.00 -27.05
C ARG A 213 25.57 -7.99 -25.90
N PRO A 214 26.28 -7.67 -24.80
CA PRO A 214 26.42 -8.61 -23.68
C PRO A 214 25.08 -8.95 -23.01
N ILE A 215 24.09 -8.06 -23.09
CA ILE A 215 22.75 -8.30 -22.56
C ILE A 215 21.99 -9.33 -23.41
N TYR A 216 22.13 -9.25 -24.75
CA TYR A 216 21.60 -10.27 -25.66
C TYR A 216 22.24 -11.63 -25.43
N GLU A 217 23.56 -11.69 -25.24
CA GLU A 217 24.29 -12.93 -24.95
C GLU A 217 23.77 -13.56 -23.65
N ALA A 218 23.64 -12.78 -22.57
CA ALA A 218 23.05 -13.23 -21.32
C ALA A 218 21.58 -13.68 -21.45
N ALA A 219 20.79 -12.98 -22.28
CA ALA A 219 19.40 -13.35 -22.51
C ALA A 219 19.28 -14.72 -23.21
N ILE A 220 20.13 -15.01 -24.20
CA ILE A 220 20.14 -16.30 -24.93
C ILE A 220 20.54 -17.46 -24.00
N GLU A 221 21.43 -17.23 -23.03
CA GLU A 221 21.84 -18.27 -22.07
C GLU A 221 20.76 -18.60 -21.05
N ILE A 222 19.88 -17.63 -20.73
CA ILE A 222 18.91 -17.76 -19.63
C ILE A 222 17.51 -18.09 -20.11
N LEU A 223 17.15 -17.62 -21.30
CA LEU A 223 15.81 -17.85 -21.84
C LEU A 223 15.74 -19.23 -22.52
N PRO A 224 14.66 -19.98 -22.28
CA PRO A 224 14.41 -21.24 -23.00
C PRO A 224 14.18 -20.95 -24.49
N ASP A 225 14.52 -21.94 -25.35
CA ASP A 225 14.28 -21.92 -26.79
C ASP A 225 12.80 -21.75 -27.16
#